data_56869b730040ca3a33c99f14ce4b7fd2
#
_entry.id   56869b730040ca3a33c99f14ce4b7fd2
#
_cell.length_a   1.000
_cell.length_b   1.000
_cell.length_c   1.000
_cell.angle_alpha   90.00
_cell.angle_beta   90.00
_cell.angle_gamma   90.00
#
_symmetry.space_group_name_H-M   'P 1'
#
loop_
_entity.id
_entity.type
_entity.pdbx_description
1 polymer ?
#
loop_
_entity_poly.entity_id
_entity_poly.type
_entity_poly.pdbx_seq_one_letter_code
_entity_poly.pdbx_strand_id
1 'polypeptide(L)'
;MAIFCVIKDNDKEFDCNVDREFQYNPIDEYKGKWNPKKVRRRKFGYVTYRVINGSQHFPDSKFEDKALAIALRQWGLRTRDIRFKRVTDTADIEMKFVAREQDKLFRDKPGTLAYAYFPNGSKIGGDITFNDSVIWTTNGKPVNAHKVYPDTYPPNTKTKLRTYNMVHTLIHECGHAIGLKHCEQHKDCIMYPYYNGRVVLHNHDSERIQSIYGKRGLKQHFIDYFRKRMLRKWN
;
A
#
# COMPACT_ATOMS: atom_id res chain seq x y z
N MET A 1 -7.06 -5.62 19.54
CA MET A 1 -6.49 -6.59 18.59
C MET A 1 -6.33 -5.86 17.26
N ALA A 2 -5.16 -5.86 16.67
CA ALA A 2 -4.91 -5.15 15.41
C ALA A 2 -5.32 -6.07 14.24
N ILE A 3 -6.21 -5.59 13.36
CA ILE A 3 -6.62 -6.30 12.16
C ILE A 3 -5.74 -5.79 11.03
N PHE A 4 -5.07 -6.70 10.34
CA PHE A 4 -4.23 -6.40 9.18
C PHE A 4 -4.54 -7.36 8.04
N CYS A 5 -4.17 -6.97 6.83
CA CYS A 5 -4.34 -7.77 5.61
C CYS A 5 -3.01 -7.87 4.89
N VAL A 6 -2.81 -8.93 4.12
CA VAL A 6 -1.54 -9.26 3.50
C VAL A 6 -1.71 -9.56 2.02
N ILE A 7 -0.76 -9.15 1.19
CA ILE A 7 -0.63 -9.63 -0.18
C ILE A 7 0.32 -10.82 -0.23
N LYS A 8 -0.08 -11.86 -0.96
CA LYS A 8 0.62 -13.14 -1.05
C LYS A 8 1.21 -13.38 -2.43
N ASP A 9 2.24 -14.20 -2.46
CA ASP A 9 2.78 -14.77 -3.69
C ASP A 9 1.86 -15.88 -4.23
N ASN A 10 1.68 -15.93 -5.56
CA ASN A 10 0.78 -16.87 -6.23
C ASN A 10 1.23 -18.35 -6.22
N ASP A 11 2.50 -18.64 -5.88
CA ASP A 11 3.07 -19.98 -6.10
C ASP A 11 2.87 -20.98 -4.96
N LYS A 12 2.20 -20.59 -3.88
CA LYS A 12 1.87 -21.51 -2.79
C LYS A 12 0.41 -21.36 -2.43
N GLU A 13 -0.35 -22.43 -2.55
CA GLU A 13 -1.65 -22.61 -1.90
C GLU A 13 -1.46 -22.46 -0.38
N PHE A 14 -1.42 -21.24 0.10
CA PHE A 14 -1.58 -20.97 1.50
C PHE A 14 -3.05 -20.68 1.75
N ASP A 15 -3.65 -21.63 2.44
CA ASP A 15 -5.02 -21.59 2.90
C ASP A 15 -5.31 -20.23 3.55
N CYS A 16 -6.22 -19.46 2.95
CA CYS A 16 -6.75 -18.23 3.52
C CYS A 16 -7.58 -18.47 4.79
N ASN A 17 -7.65 -19.71 5.26
CA ASN A 17 -8.37 -20.13 6.47
C ASN A 17 -7.77 -19.63 7.78
N VAL A 18 -6.57 -19.02 7.76
CA VAL A 18 -6.00 -18.38 8.98
C VAL A 18 -6.80 -17.15 9.40
N ASP A 19 -7.63 -16.60 8.52
CA ASP A 19 -8.50 -15.46 8.82
C ASP A 19 -9.81 -15.88 9.53
N ARG A 20 -10.04 -17.16 9.82
CA ARG A 20 -11.26 -17.59 10.55
C ARG A 20 -11.30 -17.13 12.01
N GLU A 21 -10.16 -16.89 12.64
CA GLU A 21 -10.13 -16.24 13.96
C GLU A 21 -10.35 -14.72 13.90
N PHE A 22 -10.28 -14.15 12.71
CA PHE A 22 -10.52 -12.74 12.43
C PHE A 22 -11.73 -12.56 11.51
N GLN A 23 -12.82 -13.28 11.81
CA GLN A 23 -14.09 -13.01 11.14
C GLN A 23 -14.47 -11.57 11.39
N TYR A 24 -14.23 -10.76 10.37
CA TYR A 24 -14.65 -9.39 10.31
C TYR A 24 -16.17 -9.36 10.29
N ASN A 25 -16.77 -8.93 11.39
CA ASN A 25 -18.20 -8.70 11.45
C ASN A 25 -18.52 -7.53 10.49
N PRO A 26 -19.46 -7.66 9.53
CA PRO A 26 -19.86 -6.59 8.62
C PRO A 26 -20.20 -5.27 9.31
N ILE A 27 -20.62 -5.31 10.56
CA ILE A 27 -20.89 -4.14 11.42
C ILE A 27 -19.60 -3.34 11.71
N ASP A 28 -18.42 -3.96 11.62
CA ASP A 28 -17.12 -3.30 11.84
C ASP A 28 -16.58 -2.57 10.60
N GLU A 29 -17.22 -2.65 9.43
CA GLU A 29 -16.84 -1.84 8.25
C GLU A 29 -16.78 -0.34 8.57
N TYR A 30 -17.59 0.14 9.48
CA TYR A 30 -17.58 1.54 9.91
C TYR A 30 -16.41 1.90 10.85
N LYS A 31 -15.82 0.95 11.55
CA LYS A 31 -14.70 1.19 12.47
C LYS A 31 -13.34 1.21 11.74
N GLY A 32 -13.24 0.54 10.60
CA GLY A 32 -12.02 0.39 9.82
C GLY A 32 -11.79 1.50 8.78
N LYS A 33 -12.24 2.74 8.99
CA LYS A 33 -12.01 3.86 8.08
C LYS A 33 -11.57 5.14 8.79
N TRP A 34 -10.81 5.96 8.10
CA TRP A 34 -10.50 7.31 8.56
C TRP A 34 -11.78 8.14 8.63
N ASN A 35 -12.07 8.73 9.80
CA ASN A 35 -13.25 9.58 9.93
C ASN A 35 -13.03 10.94 9.23
N PRO A 36 -13.70 11.23 8.09
CA PRO A 36 -13.46 12.43 7.32
C PRO A 36 -13.76 13.73 8.09
N LYS A 37 -14.72 13.72 9.03
CA LYS A 37 -15.04 14.87 9.87
C LYS A 37 -13.92 15.16 10.88
N LYS A 38 -13.37 14.10 11.51
CA LYS A 38 -12.22 14.24 12.42
C LYS A 38 -10.97 14.70 11.66
N VAL A 39 -10.70 14.12 10.50
CA VAL A 39 -9.55 14.50 9.65
C VAL A 39 -9.65 15.95 9.22
N ARG A 40 -10.83 16.42 8.77
CA ARG A 40 -11.03 17.82 8.36
C ARG A 40 -10.88 18.84 9.49
N ARG A 41 -11.16 18.44 10.74
CA ARG A 41 -10.97 19.29 11.93
C ARG A 41 -9.52 19.44 12.36
N ARG A 42 -8.60 18.62 11.85
CA ARG A 42 -7.16 18.76 12.11
C ARG A 42 -6.61 20.00 11.44
N LYS A 43 -5.51 20.53 11.97
CA LYS A 43 -4.81 21.72 11.44
C LYS A 43 -4.59 21.66 9.90
N PHE A 44 -4.47 20.45 9.33
CA PHE A 44 -4.19 20.26 7.91
C PHE A 44 -5.35 19.66 7.10
N GLY A 45 -6.37 19.07 7.75
CA GLY A 45 -7.49 18.40 7.07
C GLY A 45 -7.09 17.19 6.19
N TYR A 46 -5.96 16.55 6.50
CA TYR A 46 -5.38 15.42 5.75
C TYR A 46 -5.11 14.22 6.66
N VAL A 47 -5.10 13.02 6.08
CA VAL A 47 -4.39 11.86 6.64
C VAL A 47 -2.92 12.05 6.32
N THR A 48 -2.08 12.05 7.34
CA THR A 48 -0.65 12.26 7.19
C THR A 48 0.06 10.95 6.92
N TYR A 49 1.18 10.99 6.18
CA TYR A 49 1.97 9.80 5.90
C TYR A 49 3.47 10.11 5.86
N ARG A 50 4.29 9.09 6.13
CA ARG A 50 5.75 9.12 5.95
C ARG A 50 6.32 7.73 5.68
N VAL A 51 7.53 7.70 5.16
CA VAL A 51 8.39 6.53 5.08
C VAL A 51 9.37 6.57 6.24
N ILE A 52 9.48 5.47 7.00
CA ILE A 52 10.39 5.34 8.13
C ILE A 52 11.80 5.01 7.66
N ASN A 53 11.90 4.01 6.75
CA ASN A 53 13.14 3.56 6.12
C ASN A 53 12.87 3.07 4.71
N GLY A 54 13.90 3.06 3.87
CA GLY A 54 13.85 2.50 2.52
C GLY A 54 14.21 1.02 2.48
N SER A 55 13.99 0.40 1.31
CA SER A 55 14.43 -0.95 0.99
C SER A 55 15.89 -0.95 0.54
N GLN A 56 16.63 -2.01 0.90
CA GLN A 56 17.99 -2.24 0.38
C GLN A 56 18.06 -2.36 -1.16
N HIS A 57 16.93 -2.59 -1.83
CA HIS A 57 16.85 -2.78 -3.27
C HIS A 57 16.79 -1.46 -4.08
N PHE A 58 16.57 -0.32 -3.40
CA PHE A 58 16.50 0.99 -4.02
C PHE A 58 17.50 1.95 -3.37
N PRO A 59 18.60 2.30 -4.08
CA PRO A 59 19.65 3.15 -3.53
C PRO A 59 19.22 4.61 -3.35
N ASP A 60 18.19 5.06 -4.07
CA ASP A 60 17.63 6.41 -3.91
C ASP A 60 16.53 6.40 -2.84
N SER A 61 16.85 6.87 -1.64
CA SER A 61 15.92 6.99 -0.50
C SER A 61 14.66 7.82 -0.79
N LYS A 62 14.62 8.54 -1.91
CA LYS A 62 13.45 9.32 -2.34
C LYS A 62 12.48 8.50 -3.19
N PHE A 63 12.87 7.29 -3.62
CA PHE A 63 12.01 6.47 -4.46
C PHE A 63 10.75 6.03 -3.71
N GLU A 64 10.91 5.49 -2.50
CA GLU A 64 9.80 5.02 -1.67
C GLU A 64 8.86 6.15 -1.27
N ASP A 65 9.39 7.32 -0.93
CA ASP A 65 8.60 8.52 -0.65
C ASP A 65 7.71 8.91 -1.86
N LYS A 66 8.29 8.94 -3.05
CA LYS A 66 7.56 9.23 -4.29
C LYS A 66 6.52 8.16 -4.60
N ALA A 67 6.89 6.90 -4.43
CA ALA A 67 6.00 5.77 -4.68
C ALA A 67 4.79 5.78 -3.73
N LEU A 68 5.00 6.01 -2.42
CA LEU A 68 3.93 6.13 -1.44
C LEU A 68 3.01 7.32 -1.74
N ALA A 69 3.59 8.46 -2.12
CA ALA A 69 2.82 9.64 -2.52
C ALA A 69 1.92 9.35 -3.74
N ILE A 70 2.44 8.64 -4.75
CA ILE A 70 1.70 8.24 -5.96
C ILE A 70 0.60 7.24 -5.61
N ALA A 71 0.89 6.23 -4.80
CA ALA A 71 -0.06 5.20 -4.39
C ALA A 71 -1.26 5.82 -3.65
N LEU A 72 -1.00 6.59 -2.58
CA LEU A 72 -2.04 7.28 -1.83
C LEU A 72 -2.82 8.28 -2.68
N ARG A 73 -2.13 8.98 -3.60
CA ARG A 73 -2.78 9.89 -4.54
C ARG A 73 -3.74 9.19 -5.49
N GLN A 74 -3.42 7.99 -5.99
CA GLN A 74 -4.33 7.23 -6.84
C GLN A 74 -5.68 7.00 -6.14
N TRP A 75 -5.66 6.56 -4.89
CA TRP A 75 -6.85 6.38 -4.06
C TRP A 75 -7.56 7.71 -3.77
N GLY A 76 -6.82 8.72 -3.31
CA GLY A 76 -7.38 10.03 -2.99
C GLY A 76 -8.04 10.75 -4.17
N LEU A 77 -7.57 10.49 -5.41
CA LEU A 77 -8.18 11.06 -6.61
C LEU A 77 -9.54 10.41 -6.96
N ARG A 78 -9.83 9.23 -6.44
CA ARG A 78 -11.12 8.54 -6.64
C ARG A 78 -12.20 8.98 -5.66
N THR A 79 -11.82 9.63 -4.54
CA THR A 79 -12.71 9.91 -3.42
C THR A 79 -12.92 11.41 -3.19
N ARG A 80 -14.05 11.75 -2.54
CA ARG A 80 -14.40 13.11 -2.14
C ARG A 80 -13.73 13.48 -0.81
N ASP A 81 -13.76 12.60 0.18
CA ASP A 81 -13.62 12.95 1.59
C ASP A 81 -12.24 12.65 2.21
N ILE A 82 -11.35 11.93 1.51
CA ILE A 82 -10.00 11.66 2.01
C ILE A 82 -8.93 12.32 1.15
N ARG A 83 -7.91 12.87 1.81
CA ARG A 83 -6.73 13.51 1.22
C ARG A 83 -5.51 13.16 2.05
N PHE A 84 -4.35 13.19 1.43
CA PHE A 84 -3.10 12.78 2.05
C PHE A 84 -2.07 13.91 2.03
N LYS A 85 -1.24 13.98 3.08
CA LYS A 85 -0.15 14.94 3.19
C LYS A 85 1.08 14.25 3.78
N ARG A 86 2.21 14.38 3.09
CA ARG A 86 3.51 13.94 3.61
C ARG A 86 3.93 14.81 4.80
N VAL A 87 4.49 14.17 5.82
CA VAL A 87 5.10 14.82 6.98
C VAL A 87 6.46 14.18 7.28
N THR A 88 7.28 14.85 8.09
CA THR A 88 8.60 14.34 8.52
C THR A 88 8.55 13.71 9.91
N ASP A 89 7.63 14.19 10.73
CA ASP A 89 7.43 13.68 12.09
C ASP A 89 6.41 12.51 12.11
N THR A 90 5.87 12.20 13.28
CA THR A 90 4.84 11.17 13.44
C THR A 90 3.68 11.35 12.46
N ALA A 91 3.33 10.29 11.75
CA ALA A 91 2.27 10.28 10.75
C ALA A 91 1.11 9.35 11.15
N ASP A 92 -0.02 9.49 10.44
CA ASP A 92 -1.16 8.57 10.59
C ASP A 92 -0.91 7.24 9.87
N ILE A 93 -0.10 7.25 8.81
CA ILE A 93 0.32 6.08 8.03
C ILE A 93 1.84 6.11 7.98
N GLU A 94 2.47 5.12 8.57
CA GLU A 94 3.92 4.94 8.55
C GLU A 94 4.27 3.70 7.74
N MET A 95 5.14 3.86 6.74
CA MET A 95 5.63 2.75 5.92
C MET A 95 7.05 2.40 6.29
N LYS A 96 7.31 1.09 6.47
CA LYS A 96 8.65 0.58 6.77
C LYS A 96 8.96 -0.71 6.04
N PHE A 97 10.25 -0.99 5.91
CA PHE A 97 10.79 -2.25 5.43
C PHE A 97 11.48 -2.97 6.59
N VAL A 98 11.24 -4.27 6.71
CA VAL A 98 11.88 -5.11 7.73
C VAL A 98 12.33 -6.44 7.10
N ALA A 99 13.47 -6.95 7.51
CA ALA A 99 13.90 -8.28 7.12
C ALA A 99 12.96 -9.34 7.72
N ARG A 100 12.81 -10.50 7.04
CA ARG A 100 11.93 -11.58 7.49
C ARG A 100 12.21 -12.01 8.93
N GLU A 101 13.45 -12.04 9.30
CA GLU A 101 13.91 -12.50 10.62
C GLU A 101 13.49 -11.55 11.76
N GLN A 102 13.21 -10.31 11.43
CA GLN A 102 12.83 -9.27 12.39
C GLN A 102 11.32 -9.18 12.61
N ASP A 103 10.51 -9.83 11.74
CA ASP A 103 9.05 -9.76 11.81
C ASP A 103 8.44 -11.16 11.96
N LYS A 104 7.61 -11.34 12.99
CA LYS A 104 6.97 -12.62 13.28
C LYS A 104 6.07 -13.09 12.13
N LEU A 105 5.29 -12.20 11.51
CA LEU A 105 4.38 -12.56 10.43
C LEU A 105 5.15 -13.08 9.21
N PHE A 106 6.25 -12.42 8.83
CA PHE A 106 7.05 -12.84 7.69
C PHE A 106 7.80 -14.15 7.96
N ARG A 107 8.17 -14.45 9.22
CA ARG A 107 8.73 -15.76 9.60
C ARG A 107 7.68 -16.86 9.49
N ASP A 108 6.51 -16.65 10.08
CA ASP A 108 5.47 -17.65 10.18
C ASP A 108 4.76 -17.87 8.83
N LYS A 109 4.74 -16.85 7.93
CA LYS A 109 4.11 -16.88 6.60
C LYS A 109 5.10 -16.41 5.52
N PRO A 110 6.03 -17.25 5.08
CA PRO A 110 7.15 -16.85 4.21
C PRO A 110 6.72 -16.35 2.81
N GLY A 111 5.48 -16.62 2.37
CA GLY A 111 4.93 -16.07 1.13
C GLY A 111 4.34 -14.66 1.25
N THR A 112 4.37 -14.06 2.45
CA THR A 112 3.86 -12.70 2.65
C THR A 112 4.85 -11.66 2.11
N LEU A 113 4.37 -10.82 1.21
CA LEU A 113 5.15 -9.75 0.58
C LEU A 113 5.13 -8.46 1.42
N ALA A 114 3.95 -8.10 1.90
CA ALA A 114 3.72 -6.93 2.76
C ALA A 114 2.42 -7.13 3.54
N TYR A 115 2.16 -6.24 4.48
CA TYR A 115 0.87 -6.13 5.16
C TYR A 115 0.59 -4.70 5.61
N ALA A 116 -0.70 -4.38 5.79
CA ALA A 116 -1.13 -3.11 6.36
C ALA A 116 -2.20 -3.31 7.43
N TYR A 117 -2.18 -2.43 8.42
CA TYR A 117 -3.23 -2.36 9.42
C TYR A 117 -4.40 -1.51 8.92
N PHE A 118 -5.62 -1.97 9.16
CA PHE A 118 -6.80 -1.15 8.90
C PHE A 118 -6.84 0.07 9.83
N PRO A 119 -7.45 1.19 9.39
CA PRO A 119 -7.69 2.34 10.27
C PRO A 119 -8.60 1.93 11.42
N ASN A 120 -8.07 1.82 12.62
CA ASN A 120 -8.79 1.35 13.80
C ASN A 120 -8.70 2.31 15.00
N GLY A 121 -8.09 3.48 14.81
CA GLY A 121 -7.90 4.47 15.86
C GLY A 121 -6.74 4.19 16.81
N SER A 122 -6.03 3.07 16.67
CA SER A 122 -4.79 2.81 17.38
C SER A 122 -3.61 3.56 16.75
N LYS A 123 -2.45 3.57 17.44
CA LYS A 123 -1.23 4.23 16.94
C LYS A 123 -0.67 3.61 15.66
N ILE A 124 -0.97 2.32 15.41
CA ILE A 124 -0.48 1.59 14.23
C ILE A 124 -1.56 1.41 13.16
N GLY A 125 -2.75 1.99 13.36
CA GLY A 125 -3.85 1.90 12.39
C GLY A 125 -3.49 2.66 11.11
N GLY A 126 -3.38 1.95 9.99
CA GLY A 126 -2.94 2.48 8.71
C GLY A 126 -1.47 2.21 8.37
N ASP A 127 -0.67 1.69 9.31
CA ASP A 127 0.75 1.41 9.07
C ASP A 127 0.94 0.27 8.08
N ILE A 128 2.01 0.38 7.28
CA ILE A 128 2.35 -0.56 6.22
C ILE A 128 3.75 -1.12 6.48
N THR A 129 3.89 -2.44 6.42
CA THR A 129 5.19 -3.12 6.57
C THR A 129 5.48 -3.99 5.36
N PHE A 130 6.66 -3.80 4.77
CA PHE A 130 7.18 -4.56 3.64
C PHE A 130 8.23 -5.57 4.09
N ASN A 131 8.20 -6.77 3.51
CA ASN A 131 9.23 -7.78 3.68
C ASN A 131 10.46 -7.43 2.81
N ASP A 132 11.54 -6.96 3.41
CA ASP A 132 12.77 -6.59 2.70
C ASP A 132 13.66 -7.79 2.33
N SER A 133 13.26 -9.01 2.72
CA SER A 133 13.92 -10.25 2.29
C SER A 133 13.45 -10.78 0.94
N VAL A 134 12.46 -10.11 0.29
CA VAL A 134 12.07 -10.39 -1.10
C VAL A 134 12.67 -9.35 -2.03
N ILE A 135 12.92 -9.71 -3.28
CA ILE A 135 13.58 -8.80 -4.24
C ILE A 135 12.53 -7.85 -4.84
N TRP A 136 12.62 -6.59 -4.47
CA TRP A 136 11.77 -5.54 -4.99
C TRP A 136 12.35 -4.91 -6.26
N THR A 137 11.47 -4.65 -7.24
CA THR A 137 11.80 -3.91 -8.47
C THR A 137 10.65 -2.96 -8.81
N THR A 138 10.89 -2.07 -9.77
CA THR A 138 9.85 -1.15 -10.27
C THR A 138 8.86 -1.79 -11.24
N ASN A 139 9.17 -2.97 -11.78
CA ASN A 139 8.39 -3.60 -12.86
C ASN A 139 8.04 -5.08 -12.62
N GLY A 140 8.56 -5.70 -11.54
CA GLY A 140 8.32 -7.11 -11.20
C GLY A 140 8.94 -8.12 -12.17
N LYS A 141 9.83 -7.70 -13.07
CA LYS A 141 10.48 -8.61 -14.03
C LYS A 141 11.63 -9.35 -13.37
N PRO A 142 11.78 -10.66 -13.60
CA PRO A 142 12.89 -11.43 -13.06
C PRO A 142 14.25 -10.81 -13.39
N VAL A 143 15.14 -10.77 -12.41
CA VAL A 143 16.50 -10.23 -12.54
C VAL A 143 17.52 -11.35 -12.55
N ASN A 144 18.66 -11.12 -13.22
CA ASN A 144 19.77 -12.06 -13.21
C ASN A 144 20.35 -12.18 -11.79
N ALA A 145 20.60 -13.41 -11.32
CA ALA A 145 21.04 -13.67 -9.94
C ALA A 145 22.38 -13.02 -9.62
N HIS A 146 23.33 -12.94 -10.56
CA HIS A 146 24.60 -12.26 -10.33
C HIS A 146 24.43 -10.75 -10.04
N LYS A 147 23.41 -10.09 -10.63
CA LYS A 147 23.16 -8.67 -10.37
C LYS A 147 22.71 -8.37 -8.94
N VAL A 148 22.13 -9.36 -8.28
CA VAL A 148 21.61 -9.23 -6.91
C VAL A 148 22.60 -9.79 -5.88
N TYR A 149 23.20 -10.92 -6.22
CA TYR A 149 24.14 -11.65 -5.35
C TYR A 149 25.44 -12.00 -6.11
N PRO A 150 26.30 -11.00 -6.39
CA PRO A 150 27.52 -11.20 -7.19
C PRO A 150 28.50 -12.18 -6.54
N ASP A 151 28.55 -12.23 -5.21
CA ASP A 151 29.44 -13.13 -4.46
C ASP A 151 28.96 -14.59 -4.49
N THR A 152 27.69 -14.83 -4.78
CA THR A 152 27.10 -16.18 -4.83
C THR A 152 26.99 -16.72 -6.26
N TYR A 153 26.74 -15.85 -7.22
CA TYR A 153 26.52 -16.24 -8.60
C TYR A 153 27.56 -15.60 -9.53
N PRO A 154 28.25 -16.39 -10.40
CA PRO A 154 29.23 -15.83 -11.36
C PRO A 154 28.58 -14.95 -12.43
N PRO A 155 29.35 -14.06 -13.10
CA PRO A 155 28.83 -13.10 -14.09
C PRO A 155 28.07 -13.74 -15.27
N ASN A 156 28.43 -14.97 -15.64
CA ASN A 156 27.82 -15.71 -16.75
C ASN A 156 26.61 -16.57 -16.34
N THR A 157 26.11 -16.45 -15.10
CA THR A 157 24.95 -17.23 -14.64
C THR A 157 23.71 -16.93 -15.47
N LYS A 158 22.97 -17.98 -15.84
CA LYS A 158 21.65 -17.87 -16.49
C LYS A 158 20.49 -17.83 -15.48
N THR A 159 20.78 -18.06 -14.21
CA THR A 159 19.79 -18.06 -13.13
C THR A 159 19.10 -16.70 -13.02
N LYS A 160 17.78 -16.72 -13.06
CA LYS A 160 16.94 -15.53 -12.83
C LYS A 160 16.22 -15.67 -11.51
N LEU A 161 16.24 -14.62 -10.73
CA LEU A 161 15.52 -14.54 -9.45
C LEU A 161 14.15 -13.90 -9.69
N ARG A 162 13.15 -14.44 -8.99
CA ARG A 162 11.81 -13.86 -8.95
C ARG A 162 11.85 -12.52 -8.24
N THR A 163 11.12 -11.56 -8.76
CA THR A 163 11.00 -10.23 -8.18
C THR A 163 9.55 -9.80 -8.13
N TYR A 164 9.27 -8.78 -7.31
CA TYR A 164 7.94 -8.21 -7.17
C TYR A 164 7.97 -6.72 -7.47
N ASN A 165 6.90 -6.24 -8.10
CA ASN A 165 6.73 -4.81 -8.34
C ASN A 165 6.31 -4.13 -7.04
N MET A 166 7.23 -3.35 -6.46
CA MET A 166 7.00 -2.64 -5.20
C MET A 166 5.82 -1.66 -5.30
N VAL A 167 5.65 -1.00 -6.46
CA VAL A 167 4.56 -0.03 -6.66
C VAL A 167 3.20 -0.71 -6.65
N HIS A 168 3.06 -1.90 -7.27
CA HIS A 168 1.84 -2.69 -7.19
C HIS A 168 1.47 -3.00 -5.74
N THR A 169 2.41 -3.62 -5.02
CA THR A 169 2.20 -4.01 -3.61
C THR A 169 1.87 -2.80 -2.75
N LEU A 170 2.55 -1.68 -2.98
CA LEU A 170 2.30 -0.45 -2.24
C LEU A 170 0.90 0.13 -2.49
N ILE A 171 0.40 0.12 -3.73
CA ILE A 171 -0.96 0.56 -4.02
C ILE A 171 -1.97 -0.35 -3.32
N HIS A 172 -1.74 -1.67 -3.30
CA HIS A 172 -2.55 -2.65 -2.60
C HIS A 172 -2.59 -2.38 -1.09
N GLU A 173 -1.44 -2.28 -0.43
CA GLU A 173 -1.35 -2.02 1.01
C GLU A 173 -1.93 -0.66 1.40
N CYS A 174 -1.77 0.37 0.55
CA CYS A 174 -2.46 1.64 0.74
C CYS A 174 -3.99 1.49 0.73
N GLY A 175 -4.54 0.56 -0.06
CA GLY A 175 -5.97 0.23 -0.03
C GLY A 175 -6.41 -0.29 1.35
N HIS A 176 -5.64 -1.18 1.95
CA HIS A 176 -5.88 -1.66 3.32
C HIS A 176 -5.71 -0.55 4.36
N ALA A 177 -4.64 0.24 4.26
CA ALA A 177 -4.36 1.38 5.14
C ALA A 177 -5.48 2.43 5.16
N ILE A 178 -6.36 2.43 4.17
CA ILE A 178 -7.54 3.30 4.08
C ILE A 178 -8.88 2.56 4.24
N GLY A 179 -8.86 1.26 4.58
CA GLY A 179 -10.04 0.52 5.01
C GLY A 179 -10.64 -0.44 3.97
N LEU A 180 -9.98 -0.68 2.83
CA LEU A 180 -10.43 -1.68 1.87
C LEU A 180 -9.95 -3.08 2.24
N LYS A 181 -10.83 -4.04 2.18
CA LYS A 181 -10.53 -5.48 2.22
C LYS A 181 -10.11 -6.00 0.84
N HIS A 182 -9.68 -7.26 0.79
CA HIS A 182 -9.46 -7.95 -0.47
C HIS A 182 -10.70 -7.96 -1.37
N CYS A 183 -10.46 -8.01 -2.67
CA CYS A 183 -11.45 -8.20 -3.72
C CYS A 183 -11.29 -9.59 -4.31
N GLU A 184 -12.14 -10.53 -3.94
CA GLU A 184 -12.12 -11.89 -4.46
C GLU A 184 -12.87 -12.04 -5.79
N GLN A 185 -13.72 -11.07 -6.14
CA GLN A 185 -14.60 -11.12 -7.30
C GLN A 185 -13.88 -10.85 -8.63
N HIS A 186 -12.83 -10.01 -8.61
CA HIS A 186 -12.14 -9.56 -9.81
C HIS A 186 -10.62 -9.69 -9.66
N LYS A 187 -10.03 -10.65 -10.39
CA LYS A 187 -8.57 -10.88 -10.40
C LYS A 187 -7.76 -9.67 -10.90
N ASP A 188 -8.43 -8.77 -11.62
CA ASP A 188 -7.83 -7.53 -12.15
C ASP A 188 -7.85 -6.37 -11.16
N CYS A 189 -8.50 -6.50 -10.00
CA CYS A 189 -8.43 -5.50 -8.94
C CYS A 189 -7.02 -5.41 -8.37
N ILE A 190 -6.63 -4.19 -8.00
CA ILE A 190 -5.44 -3.99 -7.15
C ILE A 190 -5.62 -4.71 -5.82
N MET A 191 -6.83 -4.70 -5.26
CA MET A 191 -7.16 -5.34 -3.99
C MET A 191 -7.36 -6.87 -4.09
N TYR A 192 -7.00 -7.51 -5.21
CA TYR A 192 -7.00 -8.97 -5.31
C TYR A 192 -5.97 -9.55 -4.32
N PRO A 193 -6.28 -10.62 -3.54
CA PRO A 193 -5.41 -11.09 -2.46
C PRO A 193 -4.06 -11.64 -2.91
N TYR A 194 -3.93 -11.97 -4.21
CA TYR A 194 -2.69 -12.47 -4.77
C TYR A 194 -2.06 -11.45 -5.69
N TYR A 195 -0.72 -11.45 -5.70
CA TYR A 195 0.07 -10.56 -6.53
C TYR A 195 -0.27 -10.74 -8.02
N ASN A 196 -0.73 -9.68 -8.69
CA ASN A 196 -1.06 -9.64 -10.11
C ASN A 196 -0.24 -8.62 -10.92
N GLY A 197 0.65 -7.86 -10.26
CA GLY A 197 1.59 -6.91 -10.87
C GLY A 197 0.98 -5.62 -11.44
N ARG A 198 -0.32 -5.39 -11.30
CA ARG A 198 -0.98 -4.18 -11.80
C ARG A 198 -0.58 -2.94 -10.99
N VAL A 199 -0.54 -1.79 -11.63
CA VAL A 199 -0.19 -0.51 -11.00
C VAL A 199 -1.26 0.58 -11.20
N VAL A 200 -2.43 0.19 -11.69
CA VAL A 200 -3.57 1.08 -11.93
C VAL A 200 -4.82 0.47 -11.30
N LEU A 201 -5.57 1.28 -10.59
CA LEU A 201 -6.82 0.87 -9.96
C LEU A 201 -7.84 0.39 -10.98
N HIS A 202 -8.44 -0.76 -10.73
CA HIS A 202 -9.60 -1.24 -11.47
C HIS A 202 -10.84 -0.40 -11.13
N ASN A 203 -11.86 -0.42 -11.98
CA ASN A 203 -13.11 0.31 -11.72
C ASN A 203 -13.76 -0.16 -10.42
N HIS A 204 -13.77 -1.46 -10.17
CA HIS A 204 -14.33 -2.03 -8.94
C HIS A 204 -13.57 -1.58 -7.69
N ASP A 205 -12.22 -1.44 -7.72
CA ASP A 205 -11.46 -0.83 -6.62
C ASP A 205 -11.94 0.60 -6.36
N SER A 206 -12.18 1.36 -7.44
CA SER A 206 -12.64 2.75 -7.38
C SER A 206 -14.05 2.85 -6.80
N GLU A 207 -14.97 1.99 -7.18
CA GLU A 207 -16.34 1.93 -6.65
C GLU A 207 -16.36 1.61 -5.17
N ARG A 208 -15.56 0.62 -4.75
CA ARG A 208 -15.45 0.21 -3.35
C ARG A 208 -14.91 1.32 -2.45
N ILE A 209 -13.86 2.03 -2.88
CA ILE A 209 -13.33 3.14 -2.07
C ILE A 209 -14.28 4.34 -2.06
N GLN A 210 -15.03 4.56 -3.14
CA GLN A 210 -16.06 5.60 -3.21
C GLN A 210 -17.24 5.33 -2.27
N SER A 211 -17.60 4.06 -2.03
CA SER A 211 -18.64 3.70 -1.05
C SER A 211 -18.23 4.09 0.38
N ILE A 212 -16.92 4.08 0.68
CA ILE A 212 -16.39 4.44 2.00
C ILE A 212 -16.25 5.97 2.16
N TYR A 213 -15.68 6.66 1.16
CA TYR A 213 -15.27 8.07 1.25
C TYR A 213 -16.02 9.02 0.29
N GLY A 214 -17.10 8.53 -0.32
CA GLY A 214 -17.91 9.29 -1.24
C GLY A 214 -17.28 9.47 -2.63
N LYS A 215 -18.14 9.49 -3.65
CA LYS A 215 -17.73 9.71 -5.05
C LYS A 215 -17.27 11.16 -5.26
N ARG A 216 -16.18 11.33 -5.98
CA ARG A 216 -15.68 12.65 -6.34
C ARG A 216 -16.54 13.26 -7.44
N GLY A 217 -17.21 14.39 -7.15
CA GLY A 217 -18.03 15.10 -8.13
C GLY A 217 -17.22 16.02 -9.05
N LEU A 218 -17.81 16.42 -10.17
CA LEU A 218 -17.18 17.32 -11.15
C LEU A 218 -16.70 18.64 -10.54
N LYS A 219 -17.47 19.25 -9.61
CA LYS A 219 -17.09 20.47 -8.89
C LYS A 219 -15.74 20.34 -8.18
N GLN A 220 -15.43 19.16 -7.59
CA GLN A 220 -14.16 18.92 -6.91
C GLN A 220 -12.98 18.84 -7.88
N HIS A 221 -13.19 18.31 -9.10
CA HIS A 221 -12.20 18.33 -10.16
C HIS A 221 -11.83 19.76 -10.57
N PHE A 222 -12.82 20.64 -10.71
CA PHE A 222 -12.60 22.06 -11.00
C PHE A 222 -11.83 22.76 -9.88
N ILE A 223 -12.21 22.59 -8.61
CA ILE A 223 -11.52 23.19 -7.47
C ILE A 223 -10.05 22.79 -7.44
N ASP A 224 -9.74 21.50 -7.65
CA ASP A 224 -8.35 21.01 -7.64
C ASP A 224 -7.57 21.48 -8.88
N TYR A 225 -8.22 21.62 -10.02
CA TYR A 225 -7.62 22.20 -11.23
C TYR A 225 -7.21 23.67 -10.99
N PHE A 226 -8.11 24.48 -10.45
CA PHE A 226 -7.81 25.90 -10.14
C PHE A 226 -6.75 26.06 -9.04
N ARG A 227 -6.80 25.24 -7.99
CA ARG A 227 -5.75 25.23 -6.95
C ARG A 227 -4.37 24.92 -7.53
N LYS A 228 -4.26 23.90 -8.38
CA LYS A 228 -3.00 23.58 -9.07
C LYS A 228 -2.50 24.72 -9.95
N ARG A 229 -3.40 25.41 -10.64
CA ARG A 229 -3.05 26.53 -11.52
C ARG A 229 -2.59 27.75 -10.71
N MET A 230 -3.22 28.02 -9.57
CA MET A 230 -2.79 29.10 -8.66
C MET A 230 -1.42 28.80 -8.04
N LEU A 231 -1.20 27.59 -7.53
CA LEU A 231 0.09 27.20 -6.95
C LEU A 231 1.26 27.22 -7.95
N ARG A 232 0.99 27.02 -9.26
CA ARG A 232 2.02 27.15 -10.32
C ARG A 232 2.36 28.59 -10.67
N LYS A 233 1.54 29.57 -10.28
CA LYS A 233 1.81 31.00 -10.52
C LYS A 233 2.62 31.65 -9.39
N TRP A 234 2.82 30.94 -8.27
CA TRP A 234 3.53 31.44 -7.08
C TRP A 234 4.85 30.68 -6.82
N ASN A 235 5.26 29.79 -7.72
CA ASN A 235 6.59 29.19 -7.85
C ASN A 235 7.15 29.53 -9.24
#